data_4d5cbe5a1e176ebe782ed772581ed588
#
_entry.id   4d5cbe5a1e176ebe782ed772581ed588
#
_cell.length_a   1.000
_cell.length_b   1.000
_cell.length_c   1.000
_cell.angle_alpha   90.00
_cell.angle_beta   90.00
_cell.angle_gamma   90.00
#
_symmetry.space_group_name_H-M   'P 1'
#
loop_
_entity.id
_entity.type
_entity.pdbx_description
1 polymer ?
#
loop_
_entity_poly.entity_id
_entity_poly.type
_entity_poly.pdbx_seq_one_letter_code
_entity_poly.pdbx_strand_id
1 'polypeptide(L)'
;MTIINLTQHIATHEQVAQGVIDLQGDDLAQLKKLLNFVGMPTNGDIHDRAFDIARLADQSGAEAAMIGGAPYLMPHLQKALQARGIAVLYAFSERVSVERVVNGVVVKTNEFKHVGFVEVTV
;
A
#
# COMPACT_ATOMS: atom_id res chain seq x y z
N MET A 1 -12.31 -2.54 10.87
CA MET A 1 -11.44 -1.39 10.53
C MET A 1 -11.38 -1.24 9.02
N THR A 2 -11.57 -0.03 8.54
CA THR A 2 -11.44 0.28 7.11
C THR A 2 -10.02 0.73 6.81
N ILE A 3 -9.38 0.04 5.89
CA ILE A 3 -7.99 0.28 5.49
C ILE A 3 -7.99 0.71 4.02
N ILE A 4 -7.58 1.94 3.72
CA ILE A 4 -7.48 2.39 2.33
C ILE A 4 -6.15 1.94 1.71
N ASN A 5 -6.22 1.38 0.52
CA ASN A 5 -5.03 0.97 -0.22
C ASN A 5 -4.42 2.17 -0.93
N LEU A 6 -3.24 2.58 -0.49
CA LEU A 6 -2.46 3.67 -1.10
C LEU A 6 -1.22 3.13 -1.85
N THR A 7 -1.27 1.89 -2.31
CA THR A 7 -0.22 1.30 -3.15
C THR A 7 -0.62 1.29 -4.62
N GLN A 8 0.33 0.96 -5.49
CA GLN A 8 0.07 0.85 -6.93
C GLN A 8 -0.63 -0.44 -7.33
N HIS A 9 -0.76 -1.39 -6.41
CA HIS A 9 -1.33 -2.71 -6.68
C HIS A 9 -2.73 -2.82 -6.14
N ILE A 10 -3.59 -3.54 -6.85
CA ILE A 10 -4.93 -3.88 -6.36
C ILE A 10 -4.79 -4.76 -5.12
N ALA A 11 -5.65 -4.55 -4.13
CA ALA A 11 -5.65 -5.36 -2.92
C ALA A 11 -5.93 -6.83 -3.25
N THR A 12 -5.20 -7.73 -2.58
CA THR A 12 -5.40 -9.18 -2.70
C THR A 12 -6.70 -9.60 -2.00
N HIS A 13 -7.17 -10.81 -2.29
CA HIS A 13 -8.36 -11.36 -1.62
C HIS A 13 -8.18 -11.39 -0.09
N GLU A 14 -6.98 -11.76 0.38
CA GLU A 14 -6.67 -11.80 1.79
C GLU A 14 -6.68 -10.41 2.43
N GLN A 15 -6.17 -9.41 1.71
CA GLN A 15 -6.18 -8.02 2.17
C GLN A 15 -7.60 -7.48 2.23
N VAL A 16 -8.41 -7.74 1.21
CA VAL A 16 -9.84 -7.37 1.20
C VAL A 16 -10.59 -8.00 2.36
N ALA A 17 -10.32 -9.26 2.65
CA ALA A 17 -10.92 -9.97 3.79
C ALA A 17 -10.55 -9.32 5.13
N GLN A 18 -9.42 -8.62 5.20
CA GLN A 18 -8.96 -7.90 6.39
C GLN A 18 -9.41 -6.43 6.44
N GLY A 19 -10.21 -6.00 5.48
CA GLY A 19 -10.81 -4.67 5.47
C GLY A 19 -10.17 -3.66 4.52
N VAL A 20 -9.29 -4.11 3.62
CA VAL A 20 -8.65 -3.21 2.64
C VAL A 20 -9.62 -2.87 1.52
N ILE A 21 -9.69 -1.59 1.19
CA ILE A 21 -10.51 -1.03 0.12
C ILE A 21 -9.61 -0.27 -0.85
N ASP A 22 -9.80 -0.48 -2.15
CA ASP A 22 -9.11 0.28 -3.18
C ASP A 22 -9.83 1.59 -3.46
N LEU A 23 -9.05 2.65 -3.74
CA LEU A 23 -9.60 3.86 -4.34
C LEU A 23 -10.17 3.55 -5.73
N GLN A 24 -11.13 4.35 -6.17
CA GLN A 24 -11.84 4.15 -7.43
C GLN A 24 -11.79 5.41 -8.30
N GLY A 25 -11.96 5.24 -9.61
CA GLY A 25 -12.16 6.34 -10.55
C GLY A 25 -11.03 7.38 -10.52
N ASP A 26 -11.41 8.66 -10.43
CA ASP A 26 -10.47 9.78 -10.48
C ASP A 26 -9.49 9.77 -9.29
N ASP A 27 -9.94 9.34 -8.10
CA ASP A 27 -9.08 9.25 -6.93
C ASP A 27 -7.99 8.20 -7.12
N LEU A 28 -8.32 7.06 -7.70
CA LEU A 28 -7.33 6.05 -8.04
C LEU A 28 -6.33 6.55 -9.08
N ALA A 29 -6.81 7.24 -10.11
CA ALA A 29 -5.95 7.82 -11.14
C ALA A 29 -4.99 8.84 -10.54
N GLN A 30 -5.46 9.68 -9.64
CA GLN A 30 -4.65 10.66 -8.94
C GLN A 30 -3.61 9.99 -8.05
N LEU A 31 -3.99 8.95 -7.30
CA LEU A 31 -3.06 8.20 -6.46
C LEU A 31 -1.91 7.62 -7.29
N LYS A 32 -2.21 6.97 -8.41
CA LYS A 32 -1.20 6.38 -9.29
C LYS A 32 -0.23 7.44 -9.81
N LYS A 33 -0.74 8.60 -10.16
CA LYS A 33 0.06 9.73 -10.63
C LYS A 33 0.99 10.24 -9.52
N LEU A 34 0.50 10.36 -8.29
CA LEU A 34 1.27 10.83 -7.15
C LEU A 34 2.34 9.83 -6.70
N LEU A 35 2.12 8.54 -6.88
CA LEU A 35 3.08 7.49 -6.53
C LEU A 35 4.18 7.31 -7.58
N ASN A 36 3.97 7.80 -8.79
CA ASN A 36 4.89 7.63 -9.91
C ASN A 36 5.80 8.84 -10.05
N PHE A 37 7.10 8.65 -9.81
CA PHE A 37 8.11 9.69 -9.96
C PHE A 37 8.76 9.57 -11.34
N VAL A 38 8.67 10.64 -12.13
CA VAL A 38 9.36 10.76 -13.42
C VAL A 38 10.51 11.74 -13.23
N GLY A 39 11.72 11.24 -13.37
CA GLY A 39 12.92 12.02 -13.07
C GLY A 39 13.20 12.11 -11.56
N MET A 40 14.22 12.86 -11.22
CA MET A 40 14.69 13.00 -9.85
C MET A 40 13.84 14.02 -9.08
N PRO A 41 13.14 13.62 -8.01
CA PRO A 41 12.30 14.56 -7.25
C PRO A 41 13.12 15.44 -6.31
N THR A 42 12.57 16.61 -6.01
CA THR A 42 13.05 17.46 -4.90
C THR A 42 12.37 17.06 -3.60
N ASN A 43 12.94 17.47 -2.46
CA ASN A 43 12.30 17.26 -1.16
C ASN A 43 10.91 17.92 -1.09
N GLY A 44 10.75 19.10 -1.68
CA GLY A 44 9.45 19.78 -1.75
C GLY A 44 8.42 18.98 -2.53
N ASP A 45 8.81 18.41 -3.66
CA ASP A 45 7.92 17.58 -4.48
C ASP A 45 7.48 16.31 -3.71
N ILE A 46 8.40 15.66 -3.02
CA ILE A 46 8.09 14.49 -2.20
C ILE A 46 7.12 14.86 -1.08
N HIS A 47 7.37 15.96 -0.38
CA HIS A 47 6.49 16.45 0.68
C HIS A 47 5.08 16.76 0.16
N ASP A 48 4.97 17.46 -0.96
CA ASP A 48 3.67 17.84 -1.53
C ASP A 48 2.88 16.62 -1.98
N ARG A 49 3.54 15.62 -2.57
CA ARG A 49 2.89 14.37 -2.96
C ARG A 49 2.40 13.59 -1.76
N ALA A 50 3.20 13.50 -0.70
CA ALA A 50 2.79 12.85 0.55
C ALA A 50 1.56 13.52 1.15
N PHE A 51 1.52 14.85 1.15
CA PHE A 51 0.38 15.62 1.62
C PHE A 51 -0.88 15.30 0.82
N ASP A 52 -0.78 15.30 -0.50
CA ASP A 52 -1.91 15.03 -1.39
C ASP A 52 -2.43 13.60 -1.28
N ILE A 53 -1.53 12.61 -1.13
CA ILE A 53 -1.91 11.22 -0.91
C ILE A 53 -2.64 11.06 0.43
N ALA A 54 -2.12 11.67 1.49
CA ALA A 54 -2.77 11.64 2.81
C ALA A 54 -4.16 12.29 2.77
N ARG A 55 -4.34 13.34 1.98
CA ARG A 55 -5.64 13.97 1.79
C ARG A 55 -6.64 13.02 1.12
N LEU A 56 -6.21 12.25 0.11
CA LEU A 56 -7.06 11.22 -0.50
C LEU A 56 -7.51 10.19 0.53
N ALA A 57 -6.61 9.74 1.39
CA ALA A 57 -6.93 8.81 2.47
C ALA A 57 -7.95 9.39 3.44
N ASP A 58 -7.75 10.64 3.85
CA ASP A 58 -8.65 11.33 4.78
C ASP A 58 -10.05 11.48 4.18
N GLN A 59 -10.14 11.88 2.91
CA GLN A 59 -11.40 12.01 2.20
C GLN A 59 -12.16 10.69 2.06
N SER A 60 -11.46 9.56 2.04
CA SER A 60 -12.07 8.23 1.98
C SER A 60 -12.77 7.84 3.29
N GLY A 61 -12.48 8.53 4.38
CA GLY A 61 -13.00 8.21 5.71
C GLY A 61 -12.35 6.98 6.35
N ALA A 62 -11.27 6.46 5.79
CA ALA A 62 -10.60 5.29 6.32
C ALA A 62 -9.90 5.57 7.66
N GLU A 63 -9.88 4.58 8.54
CA GLU A 63 -9.21 4.64 9.84
C GLU A 63 -7.71 4.39 9.72
N ALA A 64 -7.32 3.63 8.70
CA ALA A 64 -5.94 3.23 8.46
C ALA A 64 -5.63 3.27 6.96
N ALA A 65 -4.36 3.32 6.63
CA ALA A 65 -3.89 3.26 5.26
C ALA A 65 -2.79 2.20 5.10
N MET A 66 -2.93 1.37 4.10
CA MET A 66 -1.88 0.46 3.65
C MET A 66 -1.00 1.20 2.65
N ILE A 67 0.27 1.38 2.97
CA ILE A 67 1.20 2.14 2.14
C ILE A 67 2.33 1.26 1.60
N GLY A 68 2.91 1.69 0.50
CA GLY A 68 4.06 1.06 -0.15
C GLY A 68 4.43 1.86 -1.37
N GLY A 69 5.71 1.83 -1.75
CA GLY A 69 6.20 2.57 -2.90
C GLY A 69 7.65 2.99 -2.70
N ALA A 70 8.04 4.10 -3.32
CA ALA A 70 9.40 4.60 -3.27
C ALA A 70 9.85 4.85 -1.82
N PRO A 71 11.01 4.32 -1.41
CA PRO A 71 11.46 4.44 -0.02
C PRO A 71 11.60 5.89 0.47
N TYR A 72 11.98 6.81 -0.41
CA TYR A 72 12.13 8.22 -0.04
C TYR A 72 10.78 8.94 0.15
N LEU A 73 9.68 8.37 -0.33
CA LEU A 73 8.33 8.88 -0.10
C LEU A 73 7.76 8.41 1.25
N MET A 74 8.09 7.22 1.69
CA MET A 74 7.44 6.57 2.82
C MET A 74 7.53 7.36 4.13
N PRO A 75 8.68 7.91 4.56
CA PRO A 75 8.73 8.70 5.80
C PRO A 75 7.83 9.94 5.77
N HIS A 76 7.76 10.62 4.64
CA HIS A 76 6.90 11.79 4.46
C HIS A 76 5.42 11.41 4.49
N LEU A 77 5.07 10.30 3.84
CA LEU A 77 3.70 9.81 3.81
C LEU A 77 3.24 9.34 5.20
N GLN A 78 4.10 8.64 5.94
CA GLN A 78 3.82 8.27 7.32
C GLN A 78 3.44 9.47 8.17
N LYS A 79 4.28 10.52 8.13
CA LYS A 79 4.03 11.74 8.90
C LYS A 79 2.74 12.44 8.49
N ALA A 80 2.48 12.53 7.20
CA ALA A 80 1.28 13.19 6.69
C ALA A 80 0.00 12.45 7.09
N LEU A 81 0.01 11.11 7.06
CA LEU A 81 -1.11 10.29 7.51
C LEU A 81 -1.32 10.40 9.03
N GLN A 82 -0.24 10.30 9.80
CA GLN A 82 -0.30 10.41 11.26
C GLN A 82 -0.82 11.77 11.71
N ALA A 83 -0.45 12.84 11.01
CA ALA A 83 -0.96 14.18 11.29
C ALA A 83 -2.49 14.30 11.09
N ARG A 84 -3.08 13.40 10.32
CA ARG A 84 -4.54 13.31 10.10
C ARG A 84 -5.22 12.25 10.97
N GLY A 85 -4.49 11.63 11.89
CA GLY A 85 -5.02 10.60 12.75
C GLY A 85 -5.28 9.27 12.05
N ILE A 86 -4.64 9.02 10.92
CA ILE A 86 -4.78 7.79 10.14
C ILE A 86 -3.64 6.84 10.51
N ALA A 87 -3.97 5.63 10.91
CA ALA A 87 -2.97 4.61 11.22
C ALA A 87 -2.23 4.18 9.96
N VAL A 88 -0.92 3.95 10.08
CA VAL A 88 -0.04 3.60 8.96
C VAL A 88 0.28 2.12 9.02
N LEU A 89 -0.07 1.39 7.96
CA LEU A 89 0.12 -0.05 7.86
C LEU A 89 0.99 -0.40 6.65
N TYR A 90 1.89 -1.34 6.86
CA TYR A 90 2.61 -2.01 5.78
C TYR A 90 2.13 -3.45 5.68
N ALA A 91 1.85 -3.91 4.48
CA ALA A 91 1.50 -5.31 4.27
C ALA A 91 2.72 -6.20 4.56
N PHE A 92 2.52 -7.26 5.30
CA PHE A 92 3.53 -8.28 5.57
C PHE A 92 3.14 -9.57 4.87
N SER A 93 4.05 -10.09 4.06
CA SER A 93 3.87 -11.33 3.32
C SER A 93 5.01 -12.29 3.62
N GLU A 94 4.70 -13.57 3.68
CA GLU A 94 5.68 -14.63 3.81
C GLU A 94 5.90 -15.32 2.47
N ARG A 95 7.14 -15.73 2.23
CA ARG A 95 7.45 -16.60 1.11
C ARG A 95 7.12 -18.03 1.53
N VAL A 96 6.22 -18.67 0.78
CA VAL A 96 5.84 -20.06 0.97
C VAL A 96 6.24 -20.88 -0.23
N SER A 97 6.71 -22.10 0.03
CA SER A 97 7.00 -23.08 -1.02
C SER A 97 5.75 -23.89 -1.29
N VAL A 98 5.32 -23.89 -2.54
CA VAL A 98 4.15 -24.64 -3.00
C VAL A 98 4.59 -25.73 -3.95
N GLU A 99 4.19 -26.99 -3.68
CA GLU A 99 4.41 -28.10 -4.57
C GLU A 99 3.15 -28.37 -5.37
N ARG A 100 3.30 -28.49 -6.69
CA ARG A 100 2.22 -28.85 -7.60
C ARG A 100 2.67 -30.02 -8.48
N VAL A 101 1.75 -30.89 -8.81
CA VAL A 101 1.99 -31.98 -9.77
C VAL A 101 1.49 -31.50 -11.14
N VAL A 102 2.44 -31.36 -12.07
CA VAL A 102 2.15 -30.98 -13.46
C VAL A 102 2.66 -32.10 -14.38
N ASN A 103 1.77 -32.74 -15.10
CA ASN A 103 2.10 -33.86 -16.01
C ASN A 103 2.88 -34.97 -15.32
N GLY A 104 2.52 -35.31 -14.07
CA GLY A 104 3.19 -36.33 -13.27
C GLY A 104 4.53 -35.92 -12.67
N VAL A 105 4.93 -34.65 -12.82
CA VAL A 105 6.19 -34.11 -12.27
C VAL A 105 5.86 -33.13 -11.14
N VAL A 106 6.56 -33.27 -10.03
CA VAL A 106 6.45 -32.35 -8.89
C VAL A 106 7.22 -31.08 -9.23
N VAL A 107 6.52 -29.95 -9.21
CA VAL A 107 7.11 -28.62 -9.43
C VAL A 107 7.00 -27.83 -8.14
N LYS A 108 8.14 -27.30 -7.65
CA LYS A 108 8.19 -26.38 -6.51
C LYS A 108 8.23 -24.95 -7.01
N THR A 109 7.32 -24.13 -6.49
CA THR A 109 7.31 -22.69 -6.73
C THR A 109 7.33 -21.96 -5.39
N ASN A 110 7.95 -20.76 -5.38
CA ASN A 110 7.88 -19.86 -4.24
C ASN A 110 6.80 -18.82 -4.50
N GLU A 111 5.87 -18.70 -3.59
CA GLU A 111 4.79 -17.72 -3.66
C GLU A 111 4.82 -16.82 -2.44
N PHE A 112 4.44 -15.56 -2.60
CA PHE A 112 4.24 -14.66 -1.47
C PHE A 112 2.79 -14.76 -1.02
N LYS A 113 2.62 -15.01 0.28
CA LYS A 113 1.30 -15.09 0.89
C LYS A 113 1.17 -13.97 1.91
N HIS A 114 0.12 -13.16 1.77
CA HIS A 114 -0.20 -12.12 2.73
C HIS A 114 -0.53 -12.73 4.09
N VAL A 115 0.11 -12.23 5.13
CA VAL A 115 -0.08 -12.70 6.51
C VAL A 115 -0.86 -11.68 7.33
N GLY A 116 -0.51 -10.41 7.22
CA GLY A 116 -1.13 -9.36 8.00
C GLY A 116 -0.46 -8.01 7.75
N PHE A 117 -0.56 -7.13 8.73
CA PHE A 117 -0.03 -5.78 8.63
C PHE A 117 0.91 -5.47 9.78
N VAL A 118 1.94 -4.68 9.47
CA VAL A 118 2.78 -4.04 10.47
C VAL A 118 2.32 -2.59 10.63
N GLU A 119 1.87 -2.23 11.82
CA GLU A 119 1.53 -0.83 12.11
C GLU A 119 2.78 -0.06 12.52
N VAL A 120 2.97 1.09 11.91
CA VAL A 120 4.08 2.00 12.22
C VAL A 120 3.54 3.17 13.01
N THR A 121 4.12 3.42 14.19
CA THR A 121 3.67 4.46 15.11
C THR A 121 4.68 5.59 15.31
N VAL A 122 5.76 5.56 14.56
CA VAL A 122 6.84 6.55 14.70
C VAL A 122 6.64 7.70 13.74
#